data_432efb5d2cff3523bcd4278536f798f6
#
_entry.id   432efb5d2cff3523bcd4278536f798f6
#
_cell.length_a   1.000
_cell.length_b   1.000
_cell.length_c   1.000
_cell.angle_alpha   90.00
_cell.angle_beta   90.00
_cell.angle_gamma   90.00
#
_symmetry.space_group_name_H-M   'P 1'
#
loop_
_entity.id
_entity.type
_entity.pdbx_description
1 polymer ?
#
loop_
_entity_poly.entity_id
_entity_poly.type
_entity_poly.pdbx_seq_one_letter_code
_entity_poly.pdbx_strand_id
1 'polypeptide(L)'
;IRELLAPYDFYIDSSVGDSQADSLADEMGIILAVAAVIIVLVLLLTSRSYAEIPVLLLTFIAAALLNLGTNFIFGEISFVSNSVTVVLQLALAIDYAIIMLHRFLEEREHAGDREACIAAVSAAIPSISASSLTTISGLAAMMFMQFQIGFDMGIVLIKSILFSMLSVFTLMPGLLMLFSKAMERTRHRSFIPRIDRWGGFVLKLRHVGVPLFIVALVGGFF
;
A
#
# COMPACT_ATOMS: atom_id res chain seq x y z
N ILE A 1 33.88 29.42 -13.89
CA ILE A 1 32.63 30.04 -14.30
C ILE A 1 31.81 30.48 -13.08
N ARG A 2 31.64 29.63 -12.04
CA ARG A 2 30.91 29.98 -10.80
C ARG A 2 31.52 31.18 -10.05
N GLU A 3 32.84 31.29 -10.00
CA GLU A 3 33.55 32.41 -9.32
C GLU A 3 33.42 33.72 -10.10
N LEU A 4 33.32 33.68 -11.44
CA LEU A 4 33.17 34.85 -12.27
C LEU A 4 31.73 35.44 -12.25
N LEU A 5 30.75 34.64 -11.85
CA LEU A 5 29.34 34.99 -11.82
C LEU A 5 28.80 35.23 -10.39
N ALA A 6 29.67 35.10 -9.38
CA ALA A 6 29.29 35.29 -7.98
C ALA A 6 28.64 36.65 -7.61
N PRO A 7 28.89 37.77 -8.32
CA PRO A 7 28.23 39.01 -7.99
C PRO A 7 26.85 39.20 -8.68
N TYR A 8 26.40 38.26 -9.49
CA TYR A 8 25.11 38.34 -10.20
C TYR A 8 24.15 37.27 -9.69
N ASP A 9 22.94 37.67 -9.35
CA ASP A 9 21.83 36.75 -9.10
C ASP A 9 21.44 36.09 -10.43
N PHE A 10 21.99 34.89 -10.66
CA PHE A 10 21.68 34.11 -11.86
C PHE A 10 20.51 33.19 -11.59
N TYR A 11 19.37 33.53 -12.16
CA TYR A 11 18.25 32.60 -12.34
C TYR A 11 18.46 31.88 -13.67
N ILE A 12 18.86 30.62 -13.63
CA ILE A 12 18.88 29.77 -14.83
C ILE A 12 17.48 29.19 -14.94
N ASP A 13 16.63 29.85 -15.66
CA ASP A 13 15.35 29.31 -16.10
C ASP A 13 15.61 28.42 -17.31
N SER A 14 15.40 27.09 -17.12
CA SER A 14 15.60 26.09 -18.17
C SER A 14 14.25 25.57 -18.62
N SER A 15 13.76 26.04 -19.75
CA SER A 15 12.54 25.53 -20.39
C SER A 15 12.54 24.01 -20.64
N VAL A 16 13.72 23.38 -20.65
CA VAL A 16 13.90 21.94 -20.76
C VAL A 16 13.54 21.25 -19.43
N GLY A 17 13.86 21.87 -18.28
CA GLY A 17 13.51 21.35 -16.97
C GLY A 17 12.00 21.42 -16.71
N ASP A 18 11.37 22.52 -17.08
CA ASP A 18 9.94 22.72 -16.90
C ASP A 18 9.13 21.78 -17.80
N SER A 19 9.52 21.63 -19.07
CA SER A 19 8.85 20.68 -19.98
C SER A 19 8.97 19.22 -19.56
N GLN A 20 10.09 18.84 -18.93
CA GLN A 20 10.25 17.48 -18.38
C GLN A 20 9.41 17.27 -17.12
N ALA A 21 9.32 18.27 -16.24
CA ALA A 21 8.50 18.20 -15.04
C ALA A 21 7.00 18.09 -15.40
N ASP A 22 6.55 18.88 -16.36
CA ASP A 22 5.16 18.85 -16.84
C ASP A 22 4.83 17.52 -17.53
N SER A 23 5.71 17.01 -18.38
CA SER A 23 5.52 15.70 -19.03
C SER A 23 5.47 14.56 -18.00
N LEU A 24 6.35 14.60 -16.99
CA LEU A 24 6.34 13.63 -15.90
C LEU A 24 5.07 13.74 -15.04
N ALA A 25 4.55 14.94 -14.81
CA ALA A 25 3.31 15.15 -14.08
C ALA A 25 2.10 14.55 -14.81
N ASP A 26 2.02 14.73 -16.11
CA ASP A 26 0.96 14.17 -16.95
C ASP A 26 1.04 12.63 -17.00
N GLU A 27 2.23 12.07 -17.18
CA GLU A 27 2.45 10.62 -17.14
C GLU A 27 2.08 10.02 -15.77
N MET A 28 2.39 10.71 -14.68
CA MET A 28 2.03 10.28 -13.34
C MET A 28 0.53 10.28 -13.10
N GLY A 29 -0.19 11.25 -13.67
CA GLY A 29 -1.65 11.29 -13.65
C GLY A 29 -2.27 10.05 -14.31
N ILE A 30 -1.73 9.63 -15.44
CA ILE A 30 -2.15 8.44 -16.17
C ILE A 30 -1.82 7.17 -15.35
N ILE A 31 -0.62 7.06 -14.80
CA ILE A 31 -0.20 5.92 -13.96
C ILE A 31 -1.11 5.78 -12.74
N LEU A 32 -1.41 6.86 -12.05
CA LEU A 32 -2.32 6.86 -10.89
C LEU A 32 -3.74 6.46 -11.29
N ALA A 33 -4.26 6.96 -12.41
CA ALA A 33 -5.57 6.58 -12.91
C ALA A 33 -5.63 5.07 -13.25
N VAL A 34 -4.63 4.55 -13.95
CA VAL A 34 -4.52 3.13 -14.27
C VAL A 34 -4.40 2.29 -12.99
N ALA A 35 -3.57 2.69 -12.05
CA ALA A 35 -3.43 2.01 -10.77
C ALA A 35 -4.76 1.98 -10.00
N ALA A 36 -5.48 3.11 -9.94
CA ALA A 36 -6.78 3.18 -9.29
C ALA A 36 -7.81 2.26 -9.95
N VAL A 37 -7.87 2.21 -11.27
CA VAL A 37 -8.76 1.31 -12.01
C VAL A 37 -8.43 -0.15 -11.71
N ILE A 38 -7.15 -0.53 -11.75
CA ILE A 38 -6.70 -1.90 -11.43
C ILE A 38 -7.10 -2.27 -10.01
N ILE A 39 -6.88 -1.38 -9.05
CA ILE A 39 -7.23 -1.62 -7.65
C ILE A 39 -8.73 -1.81 -7.47
N VAL A 40 -9.56 -0.94 -8.03
CA VAL A 40 -11.01 -1.09 -7.97
C VAL A 40 -11.46 -2.41 -8.59
N LEU A 41 -10.85 -2.80 -9.71
CA LEU A 41 -11.15 -4.07 -10.37
C LEU A 41 -10.76 -5.26 -9.49
N VAL A 42 -9.56 -5.24 -8.89
CA VAL A 42 -9.11 -6.29 -7.97
C VAL A 42 -10.02 -6.35 -6.74
N LEU A 43 -10.39 -5.22 -6.16
CA LEU A 43 -11.30 -5.17 -5.03
C LEU A 43 -12.69 -5.72 -5.40
N LEU A 44 -13.23 -5.40 -6.58
CA LEU A 44 -14.49 -5.97 -7.08
C LEU A 44 -14.44 -7.49 -7.21
N LEU A 45 -13.32 -8.03 -7.67
CA LEU A 45 -13.13 -9.48 -7.85
C LEU A 45 -12.90 -10.20 -6.50
N THR A 46 -12.25 -9.55 -5.56
CA THR A 46 -11.82 -10.16 -4.29
C THR A 46 -12.85 -9.98 -3.18
N SER A 47 -13.61 -8.87 -3.19
CA SER A 47 -14.60 -8.57 -2.15
C SER A 47 -15.76 -9.54 -2.16
N ARG A 48 -16.36 -9.75 -0.98
CA ARG A 48 -17.58 -10.55 -0.81
C ARG A 48 -18.84 -9.70 -0.70
N SER A 49 -18.66 -8.38 -0.63
CA SER A 49 -19.75 -7.42 -0.53
C SER A 49 -19.33 -6.11 -1.22
N TYR A 50 -20.24 -5.52 -1.99
CA TYR A 50 -19.96 -4.22 -2.61
C TYR A 50 -19.73 -3.10 -1.60
N ALA A 51 -20.24 -3.23 -0.37
CA ALA A 51 -20.01 -2.24 0.69
C ALA A 51 -18.58 -2.30 1.30
N GLU A 52 -17.81 -3.36 1.05
CA GLU A 52 -16.40 -3.44 1.45
C GLU A 52 -15.55 -2.43 0.69
N ILE A 53 -15.86 -2.21 -0.60
CA ILE A 53 -15.06 -1.35 -1.49
C ILE A 53 -15.01 0.11 -0.98
N PRO A 54 -16.13 0.77 -0.66
CA PRO A 54 -16.07 2.13 -0.11
C PRO A 54 -15.34 2.21 1.23
N VAL A 55 -15.40 1.19 2.09
CA VAL A 55 -14.64 1.17 3.34
C VAL A 55 -13.14 1.17 3.06
N LEU A 56 -12.67 0.31 2.15
CA LEU A 56 -11.27 0.24 1.77
C LEU A 56 -10.80 1.53 1.09
N LEU A 57 -11.58 2.06 0.15
CA LEU A 57 -11.24 3.30 -0.55
C LEU A 57 -11.20 4.52 0.38
N LEU A 58 -12.18 4.66 1.29
CA LEU A 58 -12.20 5.77 2.25
C LEU A 58 -11.01 5.70 3.20
N THR A 59 -10.64 4.50 3.66
CA THR A 59 -9.44 4.30 4.49
C THR A 59 -8.18 4.72 3.75
N PHE A 60 -8.05 4.32 2.48
CA PHE A 60 -6.93 4.71 1.63
C PHE A 60 -6.89 6.22 1.38
N ILE A 61 -8.01 6.84 0.99
CA ILE A 61 -8.09 8.27 0.72
C ILE A 61 -7.67 9.06 1.97
N ALA A 62 -8.13 8.65 3.16
CA ALA A 62 -7.73 9.29 4.41
C ALA A 62 -6.21 9.16 4.66
N ALA A 63 -5.62 7.99 4.44
CA ALA A 63 -4.18 7.78 4.57
C ALA A 63 -3.38 8.65 3.58
N ALA A 64 -3.84 8.74 2.33
CA ALA A 64 -3.22 9.55 1.30
C ALA A 64 -3.30 11.06 1.61
N LEU A 65 -4.46 11.53 2.06
CA LEU A 65 -4.65 12.93 2.46
C LEU A 65 -3.77 13.30 3.67
N LEU A 66 -3.64 12.43 4.66
CA LEU A 66 -2.73 12.64 5.80
C LEU A 66 -1.28 12.71 5.32
N ASN A 67 -0.89 11.83 4.40
CA ASN A 67 0.46 11.83 3.86
C ASN A 67 0.76 13.09 3.05
N LEU A 68 -0.09 13.44 2.11
CA LEU A 68 0.07 14.65 1.28
C LEU A 68 -0.01 15.92 2.13
N GLY A 69 -0.98 15.99 3.05
CA GLY A 69 -1.18 17.14 3.93
C GLY A 69 -0.03 17.40 4.90
N THR A 70 0.83 16.42 5.16
CA THR A 70 2.00 16.55 6.04
C THR A 70 3.32 16.70 5.28
N ASN A 71 3.32 16.75 3.96
CA ASN A 71 4.54 16.90 3.17
C ASN A 71 5.28 18.21 3.45
N PHE A 72 4.55 19.29 3.81
CA PHE A 72 5.15 20.58 4.15
C PHE A 72 6.15 20.52 5.32
N ILE A 73 6.06 19.49 6.20
CA ILE A 73 6.97 19.32 7.34
C ILE A 73 8.40 19.04 6.89
N PHE A 74 8.55 18.42 5.71
CA PHE A 74 9.85 17.98 5.18
C PHE A 74 10.45 18.96 4.16
N GLY A 75 9.81 20.11 3.92
CA GLY A 75 10.26 21.12 2.95
C GLY A 75 10.06 20.69 1.50
N GLU A 76 11.08 20.85 0.69
CA GLU A 76 11.02 20.48 -0.73
C GLU A 76 11.24 18.97 -0.89
N ILE A 77 10.20 18.26 -1.32
CA ILE A 77 10.27 16.83 -1.64
C ILE A 77 10.43 16.71 -3.16
N SER A 78 11.37 15.86 -3.60
CA SER A 78 11.53 15.55 -5.02
C SER A 78 10.21 15.08 -5.63
N PHE A 79 9.89 15.58 -6.81
CA PHE A 79 8.71 15.15 -7.58
C PHE A 79 8.68 13.61 -7.75
N VAL A 80 9.82 13.00 -8.06
CA VAL A 80 9.96 11.55 -8.19
C VAL A 80 9.60 10.83 -6.88
N SER A 81 10.13 11.33 -5.75
CA SER A 81 9.84 10.75 -4.42
C SER A 81 8.36 10.82 -4.08
N ASN A 82 7.71 11.96 -4.37
CA ASN A 82 6.28 12.14 -4.12
C ASN A 82 5.42 11.18 -4.96
N SER A 83 5.75 11.04 -6.22
CA SER A 83 5.03 10.19 -7.18
C SER A 83 5.11 8.71 -6.84
N VAL A 84 6.32 8.21 -6.57
CA VAL A 84 6.57 6.82 -6.15
C VAL A 84 5.87 6.54 -4.81
N THR A 85 5.88 7.51 -3.90
CA THR A 85 5.25 7.37 -2.59
C THR A 85 3.74 7.16 -2.70
N VAL A 86 3.04 7.91 -3.55
CA VAL A 86 1.59 7.78 -3.69
C VAL A 86 1.22 6.39 -4.23
N VAL A 87 1.94 5.89 -5.24
CA VAL A 87 1.69 4.55 -5.81
C VAL A 87 1.97 3.44 -4.78
N LEU A 88 3.12 3.52 -4.09
CA LEU A 88 3.48 2.51 -3.10
C LEU A 88 2.57 2.56 -1.87
N GLN A 89 2.19 3.75 -1.43
CA GLN A 89 1.24 3.92 -0.34
C GLN A 89 -0.11 3.30 -0.68
N LEU A 90 -0.59 3.48 -1.91
CA LEU A 90 -1.83 2.89 -2.37
C LEU A 90 -1.79 1.35 -2.23
N ALA A 91 -0.73 0.72 -2.72
CA ALA A 91 -0.56 -0.73 -2.64
C ALA A 91 -0.52 -1.22 -1.18
N LEU A 92 0.33 -0.63 -0.34
CA LEU A 92 0.52 -1.07 1.05
C LEU A 92 -0.71 -0.78 1.93
N ALA A 93 -1.37 0.36 1.74
CA ALA A 93 -2.56 0.69 2.52
C ALA A 93 -3.71 -0.28 2.26
N ILE A 94 -3.87 -0.73 1.01
CA ILE A 94 -4.89 -1.70 0.63
C ILE A 94 -4.58 -3.06 1.22
N ASP A 95 -3.33 -3.52 1.19
CA ASP A 95 -2.94 -4.79 1.79
C ASP A 95 -3.26 -4.83 3.29
N TYR A 96 -2.92 -3.76 4.03
CA TYR A 96 -3.24 -3.66 5.46
C TYR A 96 -4.74 -3.64 5.71
N ALA A 97 -5.47 -2.90 4.90
CA ALA A 97 -6.92 -2.81 5.01
C ALA A 97 -7.61 -4.16 4.68
N ILE A 98 -7.13 -4.90 3.70
CA ILE A 98 -7.65 -6.23 3.36
C ILE A 98 -7.40 -7.22 4.51
N ILE A 99 -6.23 -7.20 5.14
CA ILE A 99 -5.94 -8.05 6.31
C ILE A 99 -6.93 -7.76 7.43
N MET A 100 -7.14 -6.49 7.74
CA MET A 100 -8.08 -6.05 8.77
C MET A 100 -9.52 -6.44 8.44
N LEU A 101 -9.95 -6.23 7.19
CA LEU A 101 -11.28 -6.59 6.71
C LEU A 101 -11.53 -8.11 6.84
N HIS A 102 -10.59 -8.93 6.37
CA HIS A 102 -10.74 -10.39 6.45
C HIS A 102 -10.84 -10.86 7.89
N ARG A 103 -10.05 -10.31 8.80
CA ARG A 103 -10.16 -10.62 10.24
C ARG A 103 -11.52 -10.22 10.79
N PHE A 104 -12.02 -9.05 10.43
CA PHE A 104 -13.35 -8.62 10.85
C PHE A 104 -14.46 -9.54 10.35
N LEU A 105 -14.42 -9.94 9.08
CA LEU A 105 -15.40 -10.85 8.50
C LEU A 105 -15.35 -12.26 9.12
N GLU A 106 -14.16 -12.74 9.46
CA GLU A 106 -13.94 -14.03 10.13
C GLU A 106 -14.52 -14.02 11.55
N GLU A 107 -14.18 -13.02 12.34
CA GLU A 107 -14.67 -12.89 13.73
C GLU A 107 -16.18 -12.63 13.77
N ARG A 108 -16.73 -11.95 12.78
CA ARG A 108 -18.16 -11.67 12.68
C ARG A 108 -19.02 -12.91 12.44
N GLU A 109 -18.47 -14.00 11.94
CA GLU A 109 -19.19 -15.27 11.82
C GLU A 109 -19.52 -15.88 13.21
N HIS A 110 -18.82 -15.47 14.26
CA HIS A 110 -18.90 -16.05 15.61
C HIS A 110 -19.32 -15.05 16.70
N ALA A 111 -19.27 -13.76 16.42
CA ALA A 111 -19.53 -12.69 17.39
C ALA A 111 -20.36 -11.55 16.80
N GLY A 112 -20.89 -10.68 17.67
CA GLY A 112 -21.55 -9.43 17.25
C GLY A 112 -20.56 -8.43 16.63
N ASP A 113 -21.07 -7.49 15.81
CA ASP A 113 -20.25 -6.52 15.06
C ASP A 113 -19.18 -5.82 15.92
N ARG A 114 -19.53 -5.42 17.14
CA ARG A 114 -18.61 -4.71 18.05
C ARG A 114 -17.50 -5.64 18.57
N GLU A 115 -17.86 -6.84 18.98
CA GLU A 115 -16.90 -7.80 19.52
C GLU A 115 -15.98 -8.31 18.41
N ALA A 116 -16.54 -8.59 17.23
CA ALA A 116 -15.78 -8.93 16.04
C ALA A 116 -14.79 -7.84 15.63
N CYS A 117 -15.19 -6.57 15.72
CA CYS A 117 -14.30 -5.45 15.42
C CYS A 117 -13.12 -5.37 16.40
N ILE A 118 -13.38 -5.53 17.71
CA ILE A 118 -12.31 -5.51 18.74
C ILE A 118 -11.35 -6.69 18.53
N ALA A 119 -11.88 -7.89 18.31
CA ALA A 119 -11.07 -9.09 18.06
C ALA A 119 -10.24 -8.93 16.77
N ALA A 120 -10.84 -8.42 15.70
CA ALA A 120 -10.15 -8.18 14.44
C ALA A 120 -8.99 -7.18 14.58
N VAL A 121 -9.20 -6.05 15.27
CA VAL A 121 -8.12 -5.07 15.54
C VAL A 121 -7.00 -5.74 16.34
N SER A 122 -7.34 -6.45 17.41
CA SER A 122 -6.35 -7.12 18.25
C SER A 122 -5.51 -8.16 17.49
N ALA A 123 -6.13 -8.88 16.55
CA ALA A 123 -5.45 -9.88 15.72
C ALA A 123 -4.66 -9.26 14.56
N ALA A 124 -5.15 -8.15 14.00
CA ALA A 124 -4.51 -7.50 12.86
C ALA A 124 -3.28 -6.67 13.26
N ILE A 125 -3.29 -6.02 14.42
CA ILE A 125 -2.18 -5.17 14.88
C ILE A 125 -0.82 -5.88 14.85
N PRO A 126 -0.63 -7.07 15.44
CA PRO A 126 0.67 -7.74 15.41
C PRO A 126 1.11 -8.11 14.00
N SER A 127 0.18 -8.61 13.19
CA SER A 127 0.46 -9.05 11.81
C SER A 127 0.87 -7.89 10.91
N ILE A 128 0.09 -6.82 10.89
CA ILE A 128 0.36 -5.61 10.10
C ILE A 128 1.62 -4.92 10.59
N SER A 129 1.80 -4.78 11.91
CA SER A 129 2.98 -4.12 12.48
C SER A 129 4.27 -4.88 12.18
N ALA A 130 4.28 -6.21 12.24
CA ALA A 130 5.45 -7.01 11.91
C ALA A 130 5.84 -6.86 10.42
N SER A 131 4.87 -6.92 9.51
CA SER A 131 5.08 -6.71 8.08
C SER A 131 5.59 -5.30 7.79
N SER A 132 4.94 -4.29 8.37
CA SER A 132 5.32 -2.88 8.20
C SER A 132 6.72 -2.58 8.73
N LEU A 133 7.09 -3.16 9.89
CA LEU A 133 8.43 -2.97 10.46
C LEU A 133 9.51 -3.51 9.53
N THR A 134 9.28 -4.66 8.89
CA THR A 134 10.20 -5.21 7.89
C THR A 134 10.37 -4.27 6.71
N THR A 135 9.25 -3.72 6.17
CA THR A 135 9.29 -2.77 5.07
C THR A 135 9.98 -1.46 5.48
N ILE A 136 9.65 -0.93 6.66
CA ILE A 136 10.28 0.28 7.21
C ILE A 136 11.78 0.08 7.39
N SER A 137 12.23 -1.09 7.85
CA SER A 137 13.65 -1.40 8.00
C SER A 137 14.38 -1.39 6.66
N GLY A 138 13.76 -1.93 5.61
CA GLY A 138 14.30 -1.87 4.25
C GLY A 138 14.38 -0.46 3.69
N LEU A 139 13.34 0.35 3.91
CA LEU A 139 13.32 1.76 3.50
C LEU A 139 14.30 2.62 4.32
N ALA A 140 14.45 2.32 5.61
CA ALA A 140 15.45 2.99 6.45
C ALA A 140 16.88 2.73 5.95
N ALA A 141 17.15 1.54 5.39
CA ALA A 141 18.45 1.27 4.77
C ALA A 141 18.72 2.18 3.56
N MET A 142 17.70 2.60 2.82
CA MET A 142 17.85 3.56 1.72
C MET A 142 18.33 4.95 2.20
N MET A 143 17.99 5.33 3.43
CA MET A 143 18.41 6.61 4.00
C MET A 143 19.95 6.71 4.21
N PHE A 144 20.66 5.58 4.23
CA PHE A 144 22.12 5.52 4.31
C PHE A 144 22.80 5.59 2.94
N MET A 145 22.04 5.72 1.85
CA MET A 145 22.62 5.92 0.53
C MET A 145 23.29 7.29 0.43
N GLN A 146 24.39 7.37 -0.33
CA GLN A 146 25.12 8.63 -0.56
C GLN A 146 24.34 9.64 -1.44
N PHE A 147 23.30 9.18 -2.14
CA PHE A 147 22.45 10.03 -2.98
C PHE A 147 21.28 10.59 -2.16
N GLN A 148 21.09 11.88 -2.25
CA GLN A 148 20.00 12.60 -1.54
C GLN A 148 18.62 12.05 -1.86
N ILE A 149 18.38 11.61 -3.10
CA ILE A 149 17.11 11.00 -3.53
C ILE A 149 16.79 9.76 -2.67
N GLY A 150 17.78 8.95 -2.29
CA GLY A 150 17.55 7.78 -1.42
C GLY A 150 17.06 8.16 -0.04
N PHE A 151 17.62 9.23 0.55
CA PHE A 151 17.18 9.76 1.84
C PHE A 151 15.75 10.30 1.76
N ASP A 152 15.43 11.14 0.76
CA ASP A 152 14.12 11.73 0.57
C ASP A 152 13.05 10.66 0.36
N MET A 153 13.32 9.69 -0.52
CA MET A 153 12.41 8.56 -0.75
C MET A 153 12.21 7.73 0.51
N GLY A 154 13.28 7.40 1.23
CA GLY A 154 13.22 6.60 2.45
C GLY A 154 12.29 7.24 3.49
N ILE A 155 12.47 8.52 3.78
CA ILE A 155 11.70 9.22 4.82
C ILE A 155 10.23 9.39 4.44
N VAL A 156 9.94 9.76 3.18
CA VAL A 156 8.56 9.99 2.72
C VAL A 156 7.79 8.67 2.64
N LEU A 157 8.44 7.58 2.22
CA LEU A 157 7.83 6.25 2.18
C LEU A 157 7.58 5.69 3.59
N ILE A 158 8.51 5.83 4.52
CA ILE A 158 8.30 5.44 5.92
C ILE A 158 7.10 6.19 6.51
N LYS A 159 7.03 7.50 6.31
CA LYS A 159 5.92 8.33 6.74
C LYS A 159 4.59 7.83 6.15
N SER A 160 4.55 7.50 4.87
CA SER A 160 3.36 7.01 4.19
C SER A 160 2.86 5.68 4.76
N ILE A 161 3.77 4.77 5.12
CA ILE A 161 3.44 3.51 5.79
C ILE A 161 2.83 3.76 7.17
N LEU A 162 3.42 4.66 7.96
CA LEU A 162 2.92 4.99 9.29
C LEU A 162 1.50 5.59 9.23
N PHE A 163 1.22 6.49 8.29
CA PHE A 163 -0.13 7.03 8.10
C PHE A 163 -1.12 6.01 7.58
N SER A 164 -0.69 5.08 6.75
CA SER A 164 -1.52 3.96 6.30
C SER A 164 -1.90 3.05 7.47
N MET A 165 -0.94 2.69 8.32
CA MET A 165 -1.20 1.92 9.54
C MET A 165 -2.13 2.66 10.49
N LEU A 166 -1.88 3.97 10.73
CA LEU A 166 -2.72 4.80 11.58
C LEU A 166 -4.16 4.82 11.07
N SER A 167 -4.37 5.02 9.77
CA SER A 167 -5.71 5.03 9.16
C SER A 167 -6.40 3.67 9.28
N VAL A 168 -5.68 2.58 9.07
CA VAL A 168 -6.23 1.22 9.20
C VAL A 168 -6.60 0.90 10.66
N PHE A 169 -5.80 1.29 11.63
CA PHE A 169 -6.08 0.97 13.03
C PHE A 169 -7.10 1.90 13.70
N THR A 170 -7.28 3.13 13.21
CA THR A 170 -8.17 4.12 13.84
C THR A 170 -9.45 4.35 13.05
N LEU A 171 -9.34 4.65 11.76
CA LEU A 171 -10.50 5.00 10.92
C LEU A 171 -11.27 3.76 10.47
N MET A 172 -10.55 2.73 10.01
CA MET A 172 -11.19 1.56 9.42
C MET A 172 -12.13 0.80 10.37
N PRO A 173 -11.83 0.58 11.68
CA PRO A 173 -12.77 -0.02 12.61
C PRO A 173 -14.10 0.73 12.69
N GLY A 174 -14.04 2.07 12.71
CA GLY A 174 -15.24 2.91 12.67
C GLY A 174 -16.05 2.75 11.39
N LEU A 175 -15.37 2.70 10.25
CA LEU A 175 -16.03 2.46 8.95
C LEU A 175 -16.62 1.07 8.86
N LEU A 176 -15.94 0.03 9.34
CA LEU A 176 -16.47 -1.35 9.38
C LEU A 176 -17.77 -1.42 10.19
N MET A 177 -17.82 -0.76 11.35
CA MET A 177 -19.03 -0.68 12.17
C MET A 177 -20.15 0.09 11.47
N LEU A 178 -19.82 1.20 10.81
CA LEU A 178 -20.81 2.03 10.10
C LEU A 178 -21.41 1.30 8.90
N PHE A 179 -20.60 0.57 8.14
CA PHE A 179 -21.01 -0.14 6.94
C PHE A 179 -21.39 -1.60 7.18
N SER A 180 -21.37 -2.10 8.43
CA SER A 180 -21.63 -3.49 8.76
C SER A 180 -22.98 -4.00 8.19
N LYS A 181 -24.06 -3.22 8.38
CA LYS A 181 -25.39 -3.54 7.84
C LYS A 181 -25.45 -3.50 6.31
N ALA A 182 -24.71 -2.58 5.68
CA ALA A 182 -24.61 -2.49 4.23
C ALA A 182 -23.86 -3.70 3.65
N MET A 183 -22.81 -4.16 4.35
CA MET A 183 -22.06 -5.35 3.97
C MET A 183 -22.93 -6.61 3.97
N GLU A 184 -23.86 -6.76 4.94
CA GLU A 184 -24.80 -7.87 4.93
C GLU A 184 -25.77 -7.81 3.75
N ARG A 185 -26.30 -6.62 3.48
CA ARG A 185 -27.30 -6.41 2.41
C ARG A 185 -26.73 -6.61 1.01
N THR A 186 -25.45 -6.27 0.83
CA THR A 186 -24.78 -6.32 -0.47
C THR A 186 -23.89 -7.55 -0.64
N ARG A 187 -24.00 -8.53 0.27
CA ARG A 187 -23.23 -9.77 0.21
C ARG A 187 -23.55 -10.54 -1.06
N HIS A 188 -22.55 -10.87 -1.83
CA HIS A 188 -22.64 -11.70 -3.01
C HIS A 188 -21.69 -12.90 -2.91
N ARG A 189 -21.91 -13.89 -3.77
CA ARG A 189 -21.02 -15.06 -3.84
C ARG A 189 -19.66 -14.62 -4.37
N SER A 190 -18.58 -14.98 -3.68
CA SER A 190 -17.23 -14.64 -4.14
C SER A 190 -17.00 -15.19 -5.55
N PHE A 191 -16.41 -14.37 -6.41
CA PHE A 191 -16.05 -14.76 -7.78
C PHE A 191 -14.87 -15.75 -7.77
N ILE A 192 -14.05 -15.74 -6.71
CA ILE A 192 -12.92 -16.64 -6.55
C ILE A 192 -13.43 -17.95 -5.92
N PRO A 193 -13.43 -19.08 -6.65
CA PRO A 193 -13.84 -20.37 -6.11
C PRO A 193 -12.86 -20.84 -5.03
N ARG A 194 -13.35 -21.56 -4.02
CA ARG A 194 -12.49 -22.25 -3.06
C ARG A 194 -11.69 -23.31 -3.79
N ILE A 195 -10.37 -23.19 -3.76
CA ILE A 195 -9.44 -24.10 -4.46
C ILE A 195 -8.92 -25.16 -3.46
N ASP A 196 -9.85 -25.81 -2.75
CA ASP A 196 -9.50 -26.85 -1.76
C ASP A 196 -8.74 -28.03 -2.37
N ARG A 197 -9.08 -28.36 -3.64
CA ARG A 197 -8.39 -29.43 -4.40
C ARG A 197 -6.93 -29.12 -4.67
N TRP A 198 -6.59 -27.84 -4.85
CA TRP A 198 -5.21 -27.40 -5.12
C TRP A 198 -4.33 -27.58 -3.90
N GLY A 199 -4.82 -27.24 -2.71
CA GLY A 199 -4.14 -27.49 -1.44
C GLY A 199 -3.83 -28.98 -1.24
N GLY A 200 -4.80 -29.85 -1.50
CA GLY A 200 -4.61 -31.30 -1.45
C GLY A 200 -3.60 -31.82 -2.50
N PHE A 201 -3.60 -31.25 -3.71
CA PHE A 201 -2.64 -31.57 -4.76
C PHE A 201 -1.21 -31.16 -4.38
N VAL A 202 -1.03 -29.93 -3.89
CA VAL A 202 0.27 -29.42 -3.44
C VAL A 202 0.84 -30.25 -2.29
N LEU A 203 -0.02 -30.64 -1.33
CA LEU A 203 0.40 -31.51 -0.22
C LEU A 203 0.83 -32.91 -0.69
N LYS A 204 0.17 -33.46 -1.70
CA LYS A 204 0.62 -34.74 -2.33
C LYS A 204 1.94 -34.57 -3.07
N LEU A 205 2.14 -33.44 -3.69
CA LEU A 205 3.35 -33.15 -4.48
C LEU A 205 4.55 -32.72 -3.62
N ARG A 206 4.39 -32.57 -2.29
CA ARG A 206 5.44 -32.04 -1.41
C ARG A 206 6.78 -32.79 -1.49
N HIS A 207 6.72 -34.12 -1.68
CA HIS A 207 7.93 -34.97 -1.74
C HIS A 207 8.72 -34.80 -3.06
N VAL A 208 8.05 -34.34 -4.13
CA VAL A 208 8.68 -34.08 -5.41
C VAL A 208 8.91 -32.57 -5.60
N GLY A 209 7.98 -31.75 -5.15
CA GLY A 209 8.05 -30.29 -5.29
C GLY A 209 9.21 -29.65 -4.54
N VAL A 210 9.48 -30.10 -3.32
CA VAL A 210 10.60 -29.55 -2.53
C VAL A 210 11.97 -29.86 -3.17
N PRO A 211 12.30 -31.11 -3.54
CA PRO A 211 13.55 -31.41 -4.25
C PRO A 211 13.66 -30.67 -5.58
N LEU A 212 12.57 -30.59 -6.37
CA LEU A 212 12.55 -29.89 -7.64
C LEU A 212 12.84 -28.40 -7.46
N PHE A 213 12.27 -27.78 -6.41
CA PHE A 213 12.54 -26.37 -6.11
C PHE A 213 13.99 -26.14 -5.71
N ILE A 214 14.58 -27.04 -4.91
CA ILE A 214 16.00 -26.97 -4.53
C ILE A 214 16.90 -27.09 -5.78
N VAL A 215 16.60 -28.04 -6.67
CA VAL A 215 17.36 -28.20 -7.92
C VAL A 215 17.23 -26.96 -8.81
N ALA A 216 16.03 -26.39 -8.94
CA ALA A 216 15.81 -25.16 -9.71
C ALA A 216 16.56 -23.96 -9.10
N LEU A 217 16.63 -23.87 -7.78
CA LEU A 217 17.33 -22.81 -7.06
C LEU A 217 18.86 -22.94 -7.26
N VAL A 218 19.39 -24.15 -7.15
CA VAL A 218 20.82 -24.41 -7.40
C VAL A 218 21.17 -24.16 -8.87
N GLY A 219 20.32 -24.62 -9.82
CA GLY A 219 20.53 -24.42 -11.25
C GLY A 219 20.39 -22.95 -11.70
N GLY A 220 19.64 -22.11 -10.96
CA GLY A 220 19.57 -20.68 -11.22
C GLY A 220 20.74 -19.88 -10.64
N PHE A 221 21.58 -20.51 -9.83
CA PHE A 221 22.77 -19.88 -9.24
C PHE A 221 24.03 -20.08 -10.12
N PHE A 222 23.99 -21.00 -11.06
CA PHE A 222 25.01 -21.28 -12.05
C PHE A 222 24.58 -20.84 -13.45
#